data_4bd993ef3a7b2bfa544a31554097fecd
#
_entry.id   4bd993ef3a7b2bfa544a31554097fecd
#
_cell.length_a   1.000
_cell.length_b   1.000
_cell.length_c   1.000
_cell.angle_alpha   90.00
_cell.angle_beta   90.00
_cell.angle_gamma   90.00
#
_symmetry.space_group_name_H-M   'P 1'
#
loop_
_entity.id
_entity.type
_entity.pdbx_description
1 polymer ?
#
loop_
_entity_poly.entity_id
_entity_poly.type
_entity_poly.pdbx_seq_one_letter_code
_entity_poly.pdbx_strand_id
1 'polypeptide(L)' 'MPEWISVKEAAEFTGYSVGHIRYLLGKGMVAGRKFGRDWFTTKEALQQYLATNPRPGPKSEKDPI' A
#
# COMPACT_ATOMS: atom_id res chain seq x y z
N MET A 1 17.90 6.95 4.72
CA MET A 1 17.68 5.62 4.15
C MET A 1 16.28 5.16 4.37
N PRO A 2 15.63 4.71 3.33
CA PRO A 2 14.27 4.23 3.54
C PRO A 2 14.26 2.94 4.33
N GLU A 3 13.26 2.79 5.12
CA GLU A 3 13.06 1.59 5.89
C GLU A 3 12.06 0.73 5.15
N TRP A 4 12.55 -0.34 4.54
CA TRP A 4 11.69 -1.20 3.75
C TRP A 4 10.83 -2.08 4.63
N ILE A 5 9.54 -2.11 4.33
CA ILE A 5 8.61 -2.97 5.05
C ILE A 5 7.91 -3.88 4.05
N SER A 6 7.46 -5.02 4.53
CA SER A 6 6.81 -5.99 3.66
C SER A 6 5.37 -5.57 3.37
N VAL A 7 4.76 -6.23 2.38
CA VAL A 7 3.37 -5.95 2.07
C VAL A 7 2.47 -6.26 3.26
N LYS A 8 2.83 -7.26 4.04
CA LYS A 8 2.05 -7.59 5.21
C LYS A 8 2.06 -6.45 6.22
N GLU A 9 3.23 -5.91 6.47
CA GLU A 9 3.35 -4.76 7.36
C GLU A 9 2.65 -3.54 6.79
N ALA A 10 2.77 -3.35 5.48
CA ALA A 10 2.11 -2.23 4.82
C ALA A 10 0.60 -2.34 4.96
N ALA A 11 0.08 -3.54 4.82
CA ALA A 11 -1.35 -3.76 4.96
C ALA A 11 -1.81 -3.41 6.38
N GLU A 12 -1.03 -3.83 7.37
CA GLU A 12 -1.37 -3.52 8.75
C GLU A 12 -1.29 -2.02 9.03
N PHE A 13 -0.29 -1.38 8.45
CA PHE A 13 -0.10 0.05 8.65
C PHE A 13 -1.23 0.87 8.04
N THR A 14 -1.69 0.49 6.86
CA THR A 14 -2.70 1.26 6.14
C THR A 14 -4.12 0.79 6.41
N GLY A 15 -4.28 -0.44 6.85
CA GLY A 15 -5.60 -1.03 7.00
C GLY A 15 -6.11 -1.65 5.71
N TYR A 16 -5.30 -1.66 4.67
CA TYR A 16 -5.66 -2.33 3.42
C TYR A 16 -5.35 -3.82 3.52
N SER A 17 -5.87 -4.59 2.58
CA SER A 17 -5.51 -5.99 2.50
C SER A 17 -4.15 -6.14 1.82
N VAL A 18 -3.51 -7.28 2.04
CA VAL A 18 -2.24 -7.56 1.39
C VAL A 18 -2.41 -7.53 -0.13
N GLY A 19 -3.49 -8.10 -0.63
CA GLY A 19 -3.74 -8.10 -2.06
C GLY A 19 -3.86 -6.70 -2.62
N HIS A 20 -4.50 -5.81 -1.87
CA HIS A 20 -4.64 -4.43 -2.32
C HIS A 20 -3.29 -3.73 -2.37
N ILE A 21 -2.45 -3.96 -1.36
CA ILE A 21 -1.12 -3.36 -1.35
C ILE A 21 -0.31 -3.85 -2.54
N ARG A 22 -0.37 -5.14 -2.84
CA ARG A 22 0.35 -5.69 -3.98
C ARG A 22 -0.15 -5.08 -5.29
N TYR A 23 -1.44 -4.86 -5.37
CA TYR A 23 -2.02 -4.22 -6.55
C TYR A 23 -1.46 -2.81 -6.72
N LEU A 24 -1.43 -2.04 -5.64
CA LEU A 24 -0.95 -0.67 -5.70
C LEU A 24 0.53 -0.63 -6.08
N LEU A 25 1.31 -1.54 -5.55
CA LEU A 25 2.73 -1.61 -5.88
C LEU A 25 2.93 -2.04 -7.32
N GLY A 26 2.15 -2.99 -7.77
CA GLY A 26 2.24 -3.47 -9.14
C GLY A 26 1.86 -2.41 -10.16
N LYS A 27 0.93 -1.53 -9.79
CA LYS A 27 0.51 -0.45 -10.67
C LYS A 27 1.41 0.78 -10.57
N GLY A 28 2.31 0.79 -9.60
CA GLY A 28 3.16 1.94 -9.41
C GLY A 28 2.48 3.10 -8.71
N MET A 29 1.33 2.84 -8.09
CA MET A 29 0.61 3.91 -7.40
C MET A 29 1.23 4.23 -6.06
N VAL A 30 1.94 3.28 -5.49
CA VAL A 30 2.68 3.47 -4.25
C VAL A 30 4.13 3.15 -4.54
N ALA A 31 5.03 4.01 -4.10
CA ALA A 31 6.44 3.76 -4.32
C ALA A 31 6.88 2.52 -3.56
N GLY A 32 7.60 1.67 -4.25
CA GLY A 32 8.06 0.44 -3.63
C GLY A 32 8.99 -0.29 -4.57
N ARG A 33 9.41 -1.46 -4.15
CA ARG A 33 10.40 -2.22 -4.88
C ARG A 33 10.10 -3.69 -4.76
N LYS A 34 10.42 -4.43 -5.81
CA LYS A 34 10.29 -5.88 -5.77
C LYS A 34 11.66 -6.49 -5.63
N PHE A 35 11.84 -7.28 -4.59
CA PHE A 35 13.08 -8.00 -4.36
C PHE A 35 12.76 -9.49 -4.50
N GLY A 36 13.23 -10.07 -5.59
CA GLY A 36 12.89 -11.46 -5.86
C GLY A 36 11.39 -11.59 -6.09
N ARG A 37 10.72 -12.29 -5.22
CA ARG A 37 9.29 -12.51 -5.33
C ARG A 37 8.47 -11.58 -4.45
N ASP A 38 9.14 -10.87 -3.58
CA ASP A 38 8.44 -10.12 -2.54
C ASP A 38 8.46 -8.63 -2.85
N TRP A 39 7.35 -8.00 -2.57
CA TRP A 39 7.25 -6.55 -2.69
C TRP A 39 7.57 -5.90 -1.36
N PHE A 40 8.23 -4.76 -1.43
CA PHE A 40 8.55 -3.96 -0.26
C PHE A 40 8.22 -2.51 -0.55
N THR A 41 7.84 -1.81 0.49
CA THR A 41 7.54 -0.38 0.37
C THR A 41 8.05 0.28 1.63
N THR A 42 7.68 1.54 1.83
CA THR A 42 8.05 2.26 3.04
C THR A 42 6.81 2.90 3.62
N LYS A 43 6.88 3.18 4.92
CA LYS A 43 5.77 3.88 5.56
C LYS A 43 5.59 5.25 4.96
N GLU A 44 6.70 5.87 4.60
CA GLU A 44 6.66 7.19 4.00
C GLU A 44 5.90 7.18 2.68
N ALA A 45 6.18 6.18 1.85
CA ALA A 45 5.50 6.06 0.57
C ALA A 45 4.00 5.86 0.78
N LEU A 46 3.66 5.04 1.76
CA LEU A 46 2.26 4.80 2.08
C LEU A 46 1.57 6.05 2.60
N GLN A 47 2.26 6.80 3.43
CA GLN A 47 1.71 8.05 3.95
C GLN A 47 1.46 9.04 2.84
N GLN A 48 2.36 9.12 1.89
CA GLN A 48 2.19 10.00 0.75
C GLN A 48 1.00 9.59 -0.10
N TYR A 49 0.85 8.31 -0.31
CA TYR A 49 -0.29 7.82 -1.06
C TYR A 49 -1.60 8.15 -0.35
N LEU A 50 -1.64 7.93 0.95
CA LEU A 50 -2.84 8.20 1.73
C LEU A 50 -3.16 9.69 1.77
N ALA A 51 -2.13 10.52 1.74
CA ALA A 51 -2.33 11.96 1.75
C ALA A 51 -2.93 12.47 0.46
N THR A 52 -2.47 11.93 -0.68
CA THR A 52 -2.98 12.36 -1.98
C THR A 52 -4.22 11.59 -2.40
N ASN A 53 -4.35 10.37 -1.91
CA ASN A 53 -5.50 9.52 -2.24
C ASN A 53 -6.12 9.02 -0.96
N PRO A 54 -6.85 9.87 -0.26
CA PRO A 54 -7.43 9.46 1.02
C PRO A 54 -8.33 8.26 0.82
N ARG A 55 -8.29 7.38 1.78
CA ARG A 55 -9.15 6.22 1.69
C ARG A 55 -10.60 6.65 1.69
N PRO A 56 -11.40 5.99 0.87
CA PRO A 56 -12.83 6.22 0.98
C PRO A 56 -13.27 5.86 2.38
N GLY A 57 -14.31 6.46 2.77
CA GLY A 57 -14.84 6.11 4.08
C GLY A 57 -15.13 4.64 4.14
N PRO A 58 -15.36 4.22 5.30
CA PRO A 58 -15.60 2.81 5.44
C PRO A 58 -16.67 2.34 4.50
N LYS A 59 -16.83 2.68 4.03
CA LYS A 59 -17.49 2.23 3.10
C LYS A 59 -17.12 1.92 2.09
N SER A 60 -16.75 1.68 2.17
CA SER A 60 -16.43 1.45 1.33
C SER A 60 -17.08 1.08 0.55
N GLU A 61 -17.62 1.42 0.64
CA GLU A 61 -18.15 1.17 -0.01
C GLU A 61 -18.13 0.95 -0.99
N LYS A 62 -18.15 0.93 -1.29
CA LYS A 62 -18.09 0.66 -2.26
C LYS A 62 -17.32 0.26 -2.88
N ASP A 63 -16.98 -0.18 -2.71
CA ASP A 63 -16.14 -0.62 -3.37
C ASP A 63 -16.30 -1.53 -3.91
N PRO A 64 -16.52 -1.41 -4.40
CA PRO A 64 -16.67 -2.24 -5.01
C PRO A 64 -16.27 -3.07 -5.31
N ILE A 65 -16.22 -3.17 -5.21
CA ILE A 65 -15.83 -3.86 -5.47
C ILE A 65 -15.80 -4.38 -5.42
#